data_b54b8f2e0f2ae14be14df12eada4b96f
#
_entry.id   b54b8f2e0f2ae14be14df12eada4b96f
#
_cell.length_a   1.000
_cell.length_b   1.000
_cell.length_c   1.000
_cell.angle_alpha   90.00
_cell.angle_beta   90.00
_cell.angle_gamma   90.00
#
_symmetry.space_group_name_H-M   'P 1'
#
loop_
_entity.id
_entity.type
_entity.pdbx_description
1 polymer ?
#
loop_
_entity_poly.entity_id
_entity_poly.type
_entity_poly.pdbx_seq_one_letter_code
_entity_poly.pdbx_strand_id
1 'polypeptide(L)'
;LGGYVNKKDVLLTEHGIYTREREEEIIRAKWVVPSFKKQWISFFYMLSDMIYQRAFRVTSLFTNAMHTQVSMGCDKDKCRVISNGIDYDRLSGIPLKEPDGWIDIGAVVRLAPIKDIKTMIYAFFELSARVQNVRLHIMGGVDDEEYAEECYALVDQLKIKNIIFTGRVDIVKYMEKLDFTILTSISEGQPLSVLESFAARRPC
;
A
#
# COMPACT_ATOMS: atom_id res chain seq x y z
N LEU A 1 13.79 0.44 -21.83
CA LEU A 1 14.73 -0.08 -22.86
C LEU A 1 14.08 -0.10 -24.23
N GLY A 2 12.87 -0.66 -24.39
CA GLY A 2 12.22 -0.74 -25.71
C GLY A 2 12.01 0.60 -26.42
N GLY A 3 11.62 1.66 -25.69
CA GLY A 3 11.47 3.02 -26.23
C GLY A 3 12.81 3.63 -26.67
N TYR A 4 13.88 3.33 -25.96
CA TYR A 4 15.23 3.77 -26.31
C TYR A 4 15.71 3.20 -27.65
N VAL A 5 15.54 1.89 -27.81
CA VAL A 5 15.96 1.18 -29.04
C VAL A 5 15.13 1.63 -30.23
N ASN A 6 13.84 1.88 -30.06
CA ASN A 6 12.89 2.21 -31.12
C ASN A 6 12.73 3.73 -31.35
N LYS A 7 13.46 4.60 -30.63
CA LYS A 7 13.37 6.07 -30.69
C LYS A 7 11.94 6.61 -30.53
N LYS A 8 11.11 5.94 -29.73
CA LYS A 8 9.72 6.34 -29.45
C LYS A 8 9.64 7.18 -28.19
N ASP A 9 8.68 8.09 -28.14
CA ASP A 9 8.32 8.80 -26.94
C ASP A 9 7.82 7.82 -25.88
N VAL A 10 8.36 7.92 -24.65
CA VAL A 10 8.01 7.06 -23.54
C VAL A 10 7.34 7.90 -22.46
N LEU A 11 6.10 7.55 -22.13
CA LEU A 11 5.44 8.05 -20.93
C LEU A 11 5.76 7.09 -19.78
N LEU A 12 6.33 7.61 -18.71
CA LEU A 12 6.60 6.86 -17.48
C LEU A 12 5.56 7.24 -16.43
N THR A 13 4.83 6.25 -15.94
CA THR A 13 3.90 6.43 -14.81
C THR A 13 4.43 5.66 -13.61
N GLU A 14 4.68 6.34 -12.50
CA GLU A 14 5.10 5.72 -11.24
C GLU A 14 3.97 5.81 -10.21
N HIS A 15 3.55 4.64 -9.73
CA HIS A 15 2.56 4.50 -8.64
C HIS A 15 3.20 4.50 -7.24
N GLY A 16 4.51 4.34 -7.18
CA GLY A 16 5.41 4.47 -6.03
C GLY A 16 6.77 4.93 -6.51
N ILE A 17 7.71 5.20 -5.63
CA ILE A 17 9.09 5.53 -6.02
C ILE A 17 9.89 4.22 -6.12
N TYR A 18 9.91 3.64 -7.31
CA TYR A 18 10.52 2.32 -7.57
C TYR A 18 11.93 2.17 -6.96
N THR A 19 12.78 3.18 -7.11
CA THR A 19 14.16 3.12 -6.60
C THR A 19 14.19 3.03 -5.07
N ARG A 20 13.31 3.75 -4.37
CA ARG A 20 13.20 3.67 -2.90
C ARG A 20 12.67 2.32 -2.45
N GLU A 21 11.70 1.77 -3.15
CA GLU A 21 11.18 0.43 -2.86
C GLU A 21 12.28 -0.63 -3.03
N ARG A 22 13.06 -0.54 -4.10
CA ARG A 22 14.21 -1.43 -4.32
C ARG A 22 15.32 -1.23 -3.28
N GLU A 23 15.59 -0.01 -2.85
CA GLU A 23 16.53 0.27 -1.77
C GLU A 23 16.12 -0.44 -0.47
N GLU A 24 14.86 -0.27 -0.05
CA GLU A 24 14.32 -0.93 1.13
C GLU A 24 14.39 -2.46 1.02
N GLU A 25 14.04 -3.03 -0.12
CA GLU A 25 14.15 -4.46 -0.37
C GLU A 25 15.59 -4.95 -0.28
N ILE A 26 16.54 -4.24 -0.89
CA ILE A 26 17.97 -4.60 -0.85
C ILE A 26 18.52 -4.52 0.57
N ILE A 27 18.14 -3.48 1.33
CA ILE A 27 18.56 -3.34 2.73
C ILE A 27 18.09 -4.53 3.55
N ARG A 28 16.84 -5.00 3.35
CA ARG A 28 16.26 -6.14 4.07
C ARG A 28 16.69 -7.50 3.53
N ALA A 29 17.14 -7.58 2.29
CA ALA A 29 17.47 -8.82 1.63
C ALA A 29 18.61 -9.57 2.35
N LYS A 30 18.35 -10.80 2.76
CA LYS A 30 19.35 -11.73 3.33
C LYS A 30 20.25 -12.37 2.26
N TRP A 31 19.78 -12.46 1.02
CA TRP A 31 20.48 -13.07 -0.12
C TRP A 31 21.52 -12.16 -0.77
N VAL A 32 21.47 -10.84 -0.51
CA VAL A 32 22.48 -9.89 -1.01
C VAL A 32 23.62 -9.78 -0.01
N VAL A 33 24.82 -10.08 -0.46
CA VAL A 33 26.04 -9.92 0.36
C VAL A 33 26.17 -8.48 0.82
N PRO A 34 26.35 -8.20 2.12
CA PRO A 34 26.35 -6.83 2.66
C PRO A 34 27.29 -5.86 1.95
N SER A 35 28.48 -6.32 1.51
CA SER A 35 29.45 -5.51 0.79
C SER A 35 28.98 -5.05 -0.59
N PHE A 36 28.00 -5.70 -1.19
CA PHE A 36 27.46 -5.35 -2.50
C PHE A 36 26.14 -4.54 -2.45
N LYS A 37 25.53 -4.39 -1.27
CA LYS A 37 24.24 -3.68 -1.15
C LYS A 37 24.33 -2.24 -1.68
N LYS A 38 25.40 -1.52 -1.32
CA LYS A 38 25.60 -0.14 -1.80
C LYS A 38 25.72 -0.05 -3.32
N GLN A 39 26.45 -0.98 -3.95
CA GLN A 39 26.59 -1.01 -5.41
C GLN A 39 25.27 -1.29 -6.10
N TRP A 40 24.47 -2.23 -5.57
CA TRP A 40 23.14 -2.51 -6.09
C TRP A 40 22.19 -1.30 -5.98
N ILE A 41 22.19 -0.64 -4.84
CA ILE A 41 21.40 0.59 -4.63
C ILE A 41 21.84 1.66 -5.63
N SER A 42 23.15 1.94 -5.73
CA SER A 42 23.70 2.90 -6.70
C SER A 42 23.33 2.56 -8.15
N PHE A 43 23.31 1.29 -8.50
CA PHE A 43 22.88 0.83 -9.82
C PHE A 43 21.42 1.21 -10.11
N PHE A 44 20.49 1.02 -9.15
CA PHE A 44 19.09 1.40 -9.35
C PHE A 44 18.90 2.91 -9.43
N TYR A 45 19.66 3.71 -8.67
CA TYR A 45 19.64 5.18 -8.81
C TYR A 45 20.13 5.63 -10.19
N MET A 46 21.24 5.07 -10.66
CA MET A 46 21.74 5.33 -12.02
C MET A 46 20.72 4.91 -13.09
N LEU A 47 20.08 3.76 -12.93
CA LEU A 47 19.06 3.29 -13.87
C LEU A 47 17.86 4.23 -13.92
N SER A 48 17.40 4.71 -12.77
CA SER A 48 16.29 5.66 -12.67
C SER A 48 16.63 6.99 -13.33
N ASP A 49 17.83 7.55 -13.09
CA ASP A 49 18.28 8.77 -13.76
C ASP A 49 18.27 8.59 -15.30
N MET A 50 18.84 7.50 -15.80
CA MET A 50 18.82 7.20 -17.24
C MET A 50 17.40 7.09 -17.81
N ILE A 51 16.46 6.50 -17.07
CA ILE A 51 15.07 6.36 -17.49
C ILE A 51 14.39 7.74 -17.52
N TYR A 52 14.56 8.56 -16.47
CA TYR A 52 13.98 9.89 -16.38
C TYR A 52 14.50 10.82 -17.48
N GLN A 53 15.79 10.79 -17.78
CA GLN A 53 16.37 11.58 -18.88
C GLN A 53 15.74 11.23 -20.23
N ARG A 54 15.38 9.97 -20.46
CA ARG A 54 14.82 9.45 -21.71
C ARG A 54 13.32 9.53 -21.79
N ALA A 55 12.61 9.64 -20.69
CA ALA A 55 11.17 9.78 -20.68
C ALA A 55 10.75 11.09 -21.36
N PHE A 56 9.72 11.02 -22.20
CA PHE A 56 9.09 12.21 -22.77
C PHE A 56 8.28 12.96 -21.71
N ARG A 57 7.56 12.21 -20.86
CA ARG A 57 6.84 12.70 -19.68
C ARG A 57 6.95 11.68 -18.55
N VAL A 58 6.93 12.20 -17.33
CA VAL A 58 6.90 11.39 -16.11
C VAL A 58 5.71 11.81 -15.27
N THR A 59 4.90 10.86 -14.85
CA THR A 59 3.74 11.14 -13.99
C THR A 59 3.94 10.55 -12.61
N SER A 60 3.47 11.28 -11.61
CA SER A 60 3.49 10.91 -10.19
C SER A 60 2.09 11.03 -9.62
N LEU A 61 1.81 10.32 -8.54
CA LEU A 61 0.50 10.38 -7.88
C LEU A 61 0.29 11.64 -7.05
N PHE A 62 1.36 12.26 -6.54
CA PHE A 62 1.30 13.43 -5.67
C PHE A 62 2.61 14.25 -5.73
N THR A 63 2.53 15.49 -5.26
CA THR A 63 3.60 16.48 -5.40
C THR A 63 4.94 16.04 -4.78
N ASN A 64 4.93 15.43 -3.59
CA ASN A 64 6.16 14.99 -2.96
C ASN A 64 6.85 13.85 -3.72
N ALA A 65 6.08 12.95 -4.37
CA ALA A 65 6.65 11.94 -5.26
C ALA A 65 7.34 12.61 -6.47
N MET A 66 6.71 13.62 -7.08
CA MET A 66 7.31 14.41 -8.14
C MET A 66 8.63 15.08 -7.67
N HIS A 67 8.64 15.70 -6.47
CA HIS A 67 9.86 16.31 -5.93
C HIS A 67 10.99 15.27 -5.75
N THR A 68 10.64 14.07 -5.33
CA THR A 68 11.60 12.97 -5.22
C THR A 68 12.13 12.56 -6.58
N GLN A 69 11.28 12.41 -7.61
CA GLN A 69 11.72 12.13 -8.99
C GLN A 69 12.67 13.21 -9.51
N VAL A 70 12.37 14.49 -9.26
CA VAL A 70 13.24 15.61 -9.62
C VAL A 70 14.58 15.50 -8.91
N SER A 71 14.60 15.19 -7.61
CA SER A 71 15.84 15.01 -6.85
C SER A 71 16.69 13.81 -7.34
N MET A 72 16.06 12.88 -8.05
CA MET A 72 16.68 11.70 -8.66
C MET A 72 17.04 11.90 -10.15
N GLY A 73 17.06 13.14 -10.64
CA GLY A 73 17.51 13.48 -11.99
C GLY A 73 16.40 13.69 -13.02
N CYS A 74 15.11 13.63 -12.63
CA CYS A 74 14.03 13.93 -13.56
C CYS A 74 13.93 15.45 -13.81
N ASP A 75 13.85 15.85 -15.08
CA ASP A 75 13.56 17.22 -15.43
C ASP A 75 12.14 17.62 -14.99
N LYS A 76 12.05 18.70 -14.20
CA LYS A 76 10.77 19.20 -13.65
C LYS A 76 9.74 19.51 -14.73
N ASP A 77 10.17 19.99 -15.90
CA ASP A 77 9.28 20.36 -16.99
C ASP A 77 8.63 19.12 -17.66
N LYS A 78 9.22 17.95 -17.47
CA LYS A 78 8.65 16.67 -17.90
C LYS A 78 7.66 16.09 -16.91
N CYS A 79 7.70 16.52 -15.65
CA CYS A 79 6.87 15.95 -14.58
C CYS A 79 5.43 16.47 -14.63
N ARG A 80 4.50 15.57 -14.32
CA ARG A 80 3.07 15.91 -14.12
C ARG A 80 2.54 15.11 -12.92
N VAL A 81 1.74 15.75 -12.09
CA VAL A 81 1.03 15.06 -11.01
C VAL A 81 -0.33 14.65 -11.54
N ILE A 82 -0.59 13.35 -11.52
CA ILE A 82 -1.86 12.74 -11.90
C ILE A 82 -2.23 11.75 -10.79
N SER A 83 -3.15 12.16 -9.93
CA SER A 83 -3.61 11.34 -8.81
C SER A 83 -4.39 10.12 -9.27
N ASN A 84 -4.42 9.08 -8.43
CA ASN A 84 -5.27 7.92 -8.65
C ASN A 84 -6.75 8.35 -8.68
N GLY A 85 -7.50 7.75 -9.60
CA GLY A 85 -8.95 7.82 -9.63
C GLY A 85 -9.59 6.62 -8.95
N ILE A 86 -10.81 6.80 -8.47
CA ILE A 86 -11.67 5.74 -7.92
C ILE A 86 -13.06 5.84 -8.55
N ASP A 87 -13.82 4.77 -8.50
CA ASP A 87 -15.23 4.77 -8.89
C ASP A 87 -16.09 5.36 -7.76
N TYR A 88 -16.14 6.70 -7.72
CA TYR A 88 -16.83 7.43 -6.67
C TYR A 88 -18.32 7.11 -6.62
N ASP A 89 -18.99 7.04 -7.77
CA ASP A 89 -20.44 6.83 -7.82
C ASP A 89 -20.82 5.47 -7.24
N ARG A 90 -20.05 4.45 -7.55
CA ARG A 90 -20.23 3.10 -6.99
C ARG A 90 -20.02 3.06 -5.48
N LEU A 91 -19.03 3.79 -4.97
CA LEU A 91 -18.65 3.75 -3.56
C LEU A 91 -19.50 4.67 -2.69
N SER A 92 -19.86 5.86 -3.17
CA SER A 92 -20.66 6.83 -2.40
C SER A 92 -22.08 6.36 -2.12
N GLY A 93 -22.61 5.46 -2.94
CA GLY A 93 -23.91 4.84 -2.77
C GLY A 93 -23.98 3.75 -1.69
N ILE A 94 -22.84 3.34 -1.10
CA ILE A 94 -22.82 2.29 -0.07
C ILE A 94 -23.53 2.79 1.20
N PRO A 95 -24.54 2.05 1.71
CA PRO A 95 -25.23 2.44 2.95
C PRO A 95 -24.27 2.42 4.14
N LEU A 96 -24.53 3.26 5.13
CA LEU A 96 -23.81 3.18 6.40
C LEU A 96 -24.25 1.91 7.15
N LYS A 97 -23.31 1.36 7.92
CA LYS A 97 -23.62 0.21 8.77
C LYS A 97 -24.72 0.56 9.77
N GLU A 98 -25.70 -0.30 9.87
CA GLU A 98 -26.71 -0.19 10.94
C GLU A 98 -26.08 -0.58 12.30
N PRO A 99 -26.37 0.15 13.36
CA PRO A 99 -25.84 -0.15 14.69
C PRO A 99 -26.28 -1.54 15.17
N ASP A 100 -25.36 -2.44 15.40
CA ASP A 100 -25.57 -3.80 15.90
C ASP A 100 -24.90 -4.06 17.27
N GLY A 101 -24.37 -3.00 17.87
CA GLY A 101 -23.62 -3.08 19.13
C GLY A 101 -22.16 -3.51 18.97
N TRP A 102 -21.68 -3.71 17.74
CA TRP A 102 -20.29 -4.00 17.41
C TRP A 102 -19.63 -2.84 16.67
N ILE A 103 -18.34 -2.67 16.90
CA ILE A 103 -17.48 -1.80 16.12
C ILE A 103 -16.69 -2.67 15.16
N ASP A 104 -16.90 -2.51 13.86
CA ASP A 104 -16.24 -3.26 12.81
C ASP A 104 -15.18 -2.38 12.10
N ILE A 105 -13.93 -2.74 12.33
CA ILE A 105 -12.77 -2.08 11.74
C ILE A 105 -12.34 -2.86 10.51
N GLY A 106 -12.18 -2.20 9.36
CA GLY A 106 -11.74 -2.84 8.13
C GLY A 106 -10.29 -2.49 7.75
N ALA A 107 -9.57 -3.43 7.20
CA ALA A 107 -8.28 -3.21 6.55
C ALA A 107 -8.30 -3.84 5.16
N VAL A 108 -8.31 -3.01 4.12
CA VAL A 108 -8.27 -3.48 2.72
C VAL A 108 -6.81 -3.54 2.29
N VAL A 109 -6.19 -4.69 2.53
CA VAL A 109 -4.75 -4.88 2.35
C VAL A 109 -4.41 -6.30 1.91
N ARG A 110 -3.37 -6.45 1.10
CA ARG A 110 -2.76 -7.77 0.82
C ARG A 110 -1.86 -8.16 2.00
N LEU A 111 -1.78 -9.46 2.30
CA LEU A 111 -0.87 -9.96 3.34
C LEU A 111 0.56 -9.95 2.76
N ALA A 112 1.29 -8.87 3.04
CA ALA A 112 2.67 -8.65 2.61
C ALA A 112 3.42 -7.81 3.67
N PRO A 113 4.74 -7.98 3.84
CA PRO A 113 5.53 -7.28 4.86
C PRO A 113 5.41 -5.75 4.81
N ILE A 114 5.31 -5.17 3.60
CA ILE A 114 5.18 -3.71 3.41
C ILE A 114 3.88 -3.14 4.00
N LYS A 115 2.84 -3.97 4.20
CA LYS A 115 1.54 -3.58 4.76
C LYS A 115 1.51 -3.60 6.27
N ASP A 116 2.53 -4.13 6.89
CA ASP A 116 2.76 -4.20 8.34
C ASP A 116 1.53 -4.64 9.16
N ILE A 117 0.98 -5.78 8.75
CA ILE A 117 -0.19 -6.39 9.39
C ILE A 117 0.10 -6.74 10.86
N LYS A 118 1.35 -7.03 11.21
CA LYS A 118 1.73 -7.35 12.58
C LYS A 118 1.52 -6.16 13.52
N THR A 119 1.91 -4.95 13.11
CA THR A 119 1.61 -3.73 13.88
C THR A 119 0.10 -3.54 14.04
N MET A 120 -0.69 -3.82 12.99
CA MET A 120 -2.16 -3.78 13.06
C MET A 120 -2.71 -4.79 14.08
N ILE A 121 -2.21 -6.03 14.08
CA ILE A 121 -2.62 -7.07 15.04
C ILE A 121 -2.29 -6.65 16.47
N TYR A 122 -1.09 -6.13 16.74
CA TYR A 122 -0.71 -5.64 18.07
C TYR A 122 -1.59 -4.46 18.51
N ALA A 123 -1.84 -3.49 17.62
CA ALA A 123 -2.71 -2.36 17.92
C ALA A 123 -4.14 -2.82 18.26
N PHE A 124 -4.65 -3.79 17.50
CA PHE A 124 -5.97 -4.38 17.76
C PHE A 124 -5.99 -5.19 19.07
N PHE A 125 -4.93 -5.90 19.40
CA PHE A 125 -4.80 -6.59 20.69
C PHE A 125 -4.95 -5.62 21.85
N GLU A 126 -4.23 -4.51 21.86
CA GLU A 126 -4.32 -3.46 22.86
C GLU A 126 -5.71 -2.80 22.91
N LEU A 127 -6.33 -2.59 21.75
CA LEU A 127 -7.68 -2.02 21.66
C LEU A 127 -8.71 -2.99 22.27
N SER A 128 -8.66 -4.27 21.90
CA SER A 128 -9.62 -5.29 22.33
C SER A 128 -9.58 -5.56 23.85
N ALA A 129 -8.47 -5.23 24.50
CA ALA A 129 -8.36 -5.28 25.97
C ALA A 129 -9.14 -4.15 26.67
N ARG A 130 -9.42 -3.05 25.94
CA ARG A 130 -10.06 -1.83 26.50
C ARG A 130 -11.48 -1.63 26.00
N VAL A 131 -11.78 -2.11 24.80
CA VAL A 131 -13.07 -1.94 24.15
C VAL A 131 -13.69 -3.31 23.88
N GLN A 132 -14.86 -3.54 24.44
CA GLN A 132 -15.66 -4.73 24.16
C GLN A 132 -16.37 -4.57 22.80
N ASN A 133 -16.78 -5.69 22.20
CA ASN A 133 -17.56 -5.71 20.96
C ASN A 133 -16.85 -4.98 19.80
N VAL A 134 -15.54 -5.20 19.64
CA VAL A 134 -14.76 -4.73 18.50
C VAL A 134 -14.28 -5.91 17.65
N ARG A 135 -14.33 -5.80 16.33
CA ARG A 135 -13.84 -6.78 15.35
C ARG A 135 -12.90 -6.11 14.35
N LEU A 136 -11.86 -6.82 13.95
CA LEU A 136 -10.97 -6.39 12.89
C LEU A 136 -11.13 -7.33 11.69
N HIS A 137 -11.43 -6.78 10.53
CA HIS A 137 -11.61 -7.50 9.27
C HIS A 137 -10.43 -7.18 8.35
N ILE A 138 -9.57 -8.16 8.10
CA ILE A 138 -8.42 -8.03 7.18
C ILE A 138 -8.83 -8.63 5.84
N MET A 139 -9.05 -7.73 4.86
CA MET A 139 -9.61 -8.05 3.56
C MET A 139 -8.55 -7.94 2.47
N GLY A 140 -8.15 -9.07 1.94
CA GLY A 140 -7.18 -9.15 0.84
C GLY A 140 -6.58 -10.53 0.69
N GLY A 141 -5.92 -10.76 -0.44
CA GLY A 141 -5.24 -12.01 -0.72
C GLY A 141 -3.88 -12.09 -0.02
N VAL A 142 -3.36 -13.31 0.04
CA VAL A 142 -1.98 -13.58 0.44
C VAL A 142 -1.06 -13.26 -0.74
N ASP A 143 -0.03 -12.45 -0.48
CA ASP A 143 0.99 -12.06 -1.45
C ASP A 143 2.35 -12.70 -1.07
N ASP A 144 2.53 -12.93 0.24
CA ASP A 144 3.69 -13.57 0.84
C ASP A 144 3.19 -14.61 1.87
N GLU A 145 3.35 -15.89 1.54
CA GLU A 145 2.85 -17.00 2.34
C GLU A 145 3.55 -17.07 3.71
N GLU A 146 4.88 -16.90 3.75
CA GLU A 146 5.64 -16.92 5.00
C GLU A 146 5.16 -15.82 5.95
N TYR A 147 4.98 -14.61 5.43
CA TYR A 147 4.48 -13.49 6.20
C TYR A 147 3.03 -13.70 6.68
N ALA A 148 2.18 -14.28 5.84
CA ALA A 148 0.81 -14.59 6.21
C ALA A 148 0.75 -15.61 7.36
N GLU A 149 1.55 -16.67 7.29
CA GLU A 149 1.67 -17.67 8.37
C GLU A 149 2.15 -17.04 9.68
N GLU A 150 3.13 -16.13 9.61
CA GLU A 150 3.59 -15.37 10.77
C GLU A 150 2.48 -14.50 11.38
N CYS A 151 1.61 -13.90 10.55
CA CYS A 151 0.47 -13.11 11.02
C CYS A 151 -0.58 -14.01 11.71
N TYR A 152 -0.90 -15.17 11.13
CA TYR A 152 -1.84 -16.13 11.73
C TYR A 152 -1.31 -16.66 13.06
N ALA A 153 -0.04 -17.06 13.10
CA ALA A 153 0.62 -17.53 14.32
C ALA A 153 0.63 -16.46 15.42
N LEU A 154 0.81 -15.19 15.06
CA LEU A 154 0.76 -14.07 16.00
C LEU A 154 -0.65 -13.91 16.63
N VAL A 155 -1.71 -14.02 15.83
CA VAL A 155 -3.10 -13.96 16.32
C VAL A 155 -3.36 -15.11 17.29
N ASP A 156 -2.91 -16.31 16.98
CA ASP A 156 -3.07 -17.48 17.84
C ASP A 156 -2.26 -17.34 19.13
N GLN A 157 -1.02 -16.87 19.05
CA GLN A 157 -0.15 -16.62 20.21
C GLN A 157 -0.78 -15.61 21.18
N LEU A 158 -1.35 -14.53 20.65
CA LEU A 158 -2.03 -13.49 21.42
C LEU A 158 -3.45 -13.89 21.84
N LYS A 159 -3.95 -15.03 21.36
CA LYS A 159 -5.31 -15.55 21.63
C LYS A 159 -6.43 -14.57 21.30
N ILE A 160 -6.25 -13.80 20.23
CA ILE A 160 -7.25 -12.83 19.78
C ILE A 160 -8.36 -13.57 19.02
N LYS A 161 -9.62 -13.37 19.44
CA LYS A 161 -10.77 -14.07 18.84
C LYS A 161 -11.48 -13.26 17.75
N ASN A 162 -11.33 -11.95 17.75
CA ASN A 162 -12.14 -11.03 16.95
C ASN A 162 -11.37 -10.44 15.75
N ILE A 163 -10.35 -11.13 15.25
CA ILE A 163 -9.70 -10.85 13.98
C ILE A 163 -10.21 -11.83 12.93
N ILE A 164 -10.66 -11.32 11.80
CA ILE A 164 -11.25 -12.07 10.69
C ILE A 164 -10.41 -11.83 9.43
N PHE A 165 -9.70 -12.84 9.00
CA PHE A 165 -9.03 -12.84 7.69
C PHE A 165 -10.04 -13.32 6.64
N THR A 166 -10.49 -12.40 5.78
CA THR A 166 -11.57 -12.71 4.83
C THR A 166 -11.08 -13.29 3.52
N GLY A 167 -9.76 -13.16 3.24
CA GLY A 167 -9.27 -13.34 1.89
C GLY A 167 -9.79 -12.24 0.94
N ARG A 168 -9.83 -12.54 -0.35
CA ARG A 168 -10.38 -11.63 -1.36
C ARG A 168 -11.90 -11.59 -1.30
N VAL A 169 -12.48 -10.41 -1.15
CA VAL A 169 -13.92 -10.18 -1.07
C VAL A 169 -14.33 -9.06 -2.03
N ASP A 170 -15.63 -8.98 -2.31
CA ASP A 170 -16.21 -7.79 -2.95
C ASP A 170 -16.21 -6.64 -1.94
N ILE A 171 -15.30 -5.71 -2.11
CA ILE A 171 -15.09 -4.59 -1.19
C ILE A 171 -16.36 -3.73 -1.04
N VAL A 172 -17.09 -3.50 -2.12
CA VAL A 172 -18.32 -2.68 -2.08
C VAL A 172 -19.33 -3.28 -1.11
N LYS A 173 -19.60 -4.58 -1.25
CA LYS A 173 -20.52 -5.30 -0.37
C LYS A 173 -19.99 -5.43 1.06
N TYR A 174 -18.68 -5.51 1.21
CA TYR A 174 -18.09 -5.69 2.53
C TYR A 174 -18.05 -4.38 3.32
N MET A 175 -17.86 -3.25 2.64
CA MET A 175 -17.85 -1.93 3.28
C MET A 175 -19.17 -1.57 3.99
N GLU A 176 -20.31 -2.15 3.58
CA GLU A 176 -21.59 -1.96 4.29
C GLU A 176 -21.51 -2.39 5.77
N LYS A 177 -20.62 -3.33 6.10
CA LYS A 177 -20.46 -3.90 7.44
C LYS A 177 -19.47 -3.15 8.32
N LEU A 178 -18.76 -2.16 7.78
CA LEU A 178 -17.66 -1.49 8.47
C LEU A 178 -18.08 -0.14 9.02
N ASP A 179 -17.56 0.20 10.20
CA ASP A 179 -17.69 1.53 10.79
C ASP A 179 -16.58 2.45 10.30
N PHE A 180 -15.33 1.95 10.23
CA PHE A 180 -14.18 2.68 9.71
C PHE A 180 -13.08 1.72 9.22
N THR A 181 -12.06 2.26 8.60
CA THR A 181 -10.92 1.47 8.12
C THR A 181 -9.62 1.91 8.76
N ILE A 182 -8.59 1.05 8.69
CA ILE A 182 -7.24 1.35 9.13
C ILE A 182 -6.22 0.90 8.09
N LEU A 183 -5.08 1.56 8.08
CA LEU A 183 -3.93 1.23 7.25
C LEU A 183 -2.64 1.43 8.06
N THR A 184 -1.79 0.39 8.12
CA THR A 184 -0.53 0.40 8.87
C THR A 184 0.70 0.26 7.98
N SER A 185 0.53 0.38 6.67
CA SER A 185 1.61 0.21 5.70
C SER A 185 2.83 1.08 6.02
N ILE A 186 4.02 0.49 5.90
CA ILE A 186 5.29 1.18 6.12
C ILE A 186 5.49 2.30 5.08
N SER A 187 5.04 2.04 3.84
CA SER A 187 5.15 3.00 2.74
C SER A 187 3.97 2.84 1.79
N GLU A 188 3.42 3.96 1.37
CA GLU A 188 2.38 4.05 0.35
C GLU A 188 2.66 5.23 -0.58
N GLY A 189 2.23 5.08 -1.82
CA GLY A 189 2.15 6.23 -2.73
C GLY A 189 0.86 7.00 -2.48
N GLN A 190 -0.23 6.51 -3.04
CA GLN A 190 -1.59 7.01 -2.81
C GLN A 190 -2.51 5.78 -2.70
N PRO A 191 -2.78 5.30 -1.48
CA PRO A 191 -3.49 4.04 -1.27
C PRO A 191 -4.94 4.16 -1.72
N LEU A 192 -5.34 3.35 -2.70
CA LEU A 192 -6.72 3.31 -3.21
C LEU A 192 -7.70 2.95 -2.10
N SER A 193 -7.32 2.03 -1.21
CA SER A 193 -8.17 1.62 -0.08
C SER A 193 -8.60 2.77 0.83
N VAL A 194 -7.74 3.77 1.03
CA VAL A 194 -8.07 4.99 1.80
C VAL A 194 -9.04 5.89 1.01
N LEU A 195 -8.78 6.09 -0.28
CA LEU A 195 -9.67 6.87 -1.14
C LEU A 195 -11.06 6.22 -1.25
N GLU A 196 -11.11 4.91 -1.43
CA GLU A 196 -12.33 4.11 -1.48
C GLU A 196 -13.10 4.16 -0.16
N SER A 197 -12.37 4.11 0.97
CA SER A 197 -12.96 4.25 2.31
C SER A 197 -13.64 5.60 2.48
N PHE A 198 -12.95 6.68 2.14
CA PHE A 198 -13.52 8.03 2.22
C PHE A 198 -14.72 8.22 1.28
N ALA A 199 -14.64 7.71 0.04
CA ALA A 199 -15.76 7.74 -0.87
C ALA A 199 -16.99 6.98 -0.32
N ALA A 200 -16.75 5.86 0.37
CA ALA A 200 -17.77 5.10 1.06
C ALA A 200 -18.19 5.70 2.42
N ARG A 201 -17.72 6.90 2.75
CA ARG A 201 -18.01 7.62 4.01
C ARG A 201 -17.55 6.84 5.26
N ARG A 202 -16.48 6.03 5.14
CA ARG A 202 -15.80 5.39 6.27
C ARG A 202 -14.52 6.17 6.54
N PRO A 203 -14.32 6.74 7.74
CA PRO A 203 -13.04 7.33 8.11
C PRO A 203 -11.93 6.26 8.09
N CYS A 204 -10.69 6.73 7.87
CA CYS A 204 -9.50 5.87 7.87
C CYS A 204 -8.42 6.48 8.76
#